data_86104a59674117cdcc6a32f74e5b013e
#
_entry.id   86104a59674117cdcc6a32f74e5b013e
#
_cell.length_a   1.000
_cell.length_b   1.000
_cell.length_c   1.000
_cell.angle_alpha   90.00
_cell.angle_beta   90.00
_cell.angle_gamma   90.00
#
_symmetry.space_group_name_H-M   'P 1'
#
loop_
_entity.id
_entity.type
_entity.pdbx_description
1 polymer ?
#
loop_
_entity_poly.entity_id
_entity_poly.type
_entity_poly.pdbx_seq_one_letter_code
_entity_poly.pdbx_strand_id
1 'polypeptide(L)'
;MKNVFQAFARYNGSVNQSIIELLKPLTREQITMKTKAYYPSILETMIHNLFADLNWLKRYGGVFRESKALSHRIASTDQKALRQEFESDHTRFFQYRREADEVIVRFIDELEGSKLSSVIKYKNYKGEDQEQDLWKTLLHWFNHQTHHRGQVSVLLDLVGVDHDYSSLLTRI
;
A
#
# COMPACT_ATOMS: atom_id res chain seq x y z
N MET A 1 15.95 -4.24 -14.05
CA MET A 1 15.39 -4.16 -12.66
C MET A 1 14.24 -3.14 -12.55
N LYS A 2 14.33 -1.92 -13.09
CA LYS A 2 13.25 -0.92 -13.02
C LYS A 2 11.90 -1.47 -13.52
N ASN A 3 11.87 -2.14 -14.66
CA ASN A 3 10.65 -2.72 -15.24
C ASN A 3 9.92 -3.69 -14.27
N VAL A 4 10.66 -4.42 -13.44
CA VAL A 4 10.07 -5.31 -12.42
C VAL A 4 9.30 -4.50 -11.38
N PHE A 5 9.87 -3.41 -10.87
CA PHE A 5 9.20 -2.54 -9.91
C PHE A 5 8.03 -1.78 -10.53
N GLN A 6 8.12 -1.40 -11.80
CA GLN A 6 7.01 -0.82 -12.54
C GLN A 6 5.84 -1.81 -12.67
N ALA A 7 6.14 -3.08 -12.99
CA ALA A 7 5.14 -4.14 -13.02
C ALA A 7 4.48 -4.33 -11.64
N PHE A 8 5.27 -4.42 -10.56
CA PHE A 8 4.72 -4.53 -9.22
C PHE A 8 3.87 -3.33 -8.81
N ALA A 9 4.27 -2.09 -9.13
CA ALA A 9 3.49 -0.90 -8.81
C ALA A 9 2.12 -0.93 -9.50
N ARG A 10 2.07 -1.24 -10.80
CA ARG A 10 0.82 -1.38 -11.56
C ARG A 10 -0.04 -2.52 -11.06
N TYR A 11 0.56 -3.69 -10.81
CA TYR A 11 -0.12 -4.84 -10.22
C TYR A 11 -0.78 -4.47 -8.88
N ASN A 12 -0.03 -3.83 -7.98
CA ASN A 12 -0.56 -3.40 -6.68
C ASN A 12 -1.78 -2.48 -6.83
N GLY A 13 -1.70 -1.46 -7.67
CA GLY A 13 -2.82 -0.55 -7.91
C GLY A 13 -4.03 -1.27 -8.50
N SER A 14 -3.81 -2.15 -9.49
CA SER A 14 -4.86 -2.96 -10.10
C SER A 14 -5.57 -3.88 -9.08
N VAL A 15 -4.80 -4.58 -8.24
CA VAL A 15 -5.37 -5.48 -7.22
C VAL A 15 -6.08 -4.70 -6.12
N ASN A 16 -5.50 -3.60 -5.63
CA ASN A 16 -6.15 -2.75 -4.64
C ASN A 16 -7.48 -2.21 -5.16
N GLN A 17 -7.54 -1.82 -6.44
CA GLN A 17 -8.79 -1.39 -7.08
C GLN A 17 -9.81 -2.54 -7.13
N SER A 18 -9.38 -3.77 -7.50
CA SER A 18 -10.27 -4.94 -7.48
C SER A 18 -10.84 -5.21 -6.07
N ILE A 19 -9.99 -5.14 -5.05
CA ILE A 19 -10.45 -5.30 -3.65
C ILE A 19 -11.46 -4.20 -3.29
N ILE A 20 -11.21 -2.94 -3.64
CA ILE A 20 -12.16 -1.84 -3.40
C ILE A 20 -13.53 -2.15 -4.04
N GLU A 21 -13.56 -2.64 -5.29
CA GLU A 21 -14.82 -2.99 -5.95
C GLU A 21 -15.56 -4.13 -5.21
N LEU A 22 -14.84 -5.12 -4.67
CA LEU A 22 -15.42 -6.18 -3.84
C LEU A 22 -15.96 -5.65 -2.49
N LEU A 23 -15.34 -4.62 -1.93
CA LEU A 23 -15.74 -4.04 -0.65
C LEU A 23 -16.94 -3.10 -0.75
N LYS A 24 -17.16 -2.44 -1.89
CA LYS A 24 -18.25 -1.46 -2.07
C LYS A 24 -19.66 -1.98 -1.74
N PRO A 25 -20.05 -3.23 -2.14
CA PRO A 25 -21.37 -3.76 -1.83
C PRO A 25 -21.50 -4.29 -0.40
N LEU A 26 -20.40 -4.41 0.35
CA LEU A 26 -20.42 -4.97 1.69
C LEU A 26 -20.91 -3.96 2.73
N THR A 27 -21.61 -4.47 3.74
CA THR A 27 -21.99 -3.65 4.90
C THR A 27 -20.77 -3.33 5.76
N ARG A 28 -20.88 -2.29 6.57
CA ARG A 28 -19.82 -1.94 7.53
C ARG A 28 -19.51 -3.11 8.47
N GLU A 29 -20.53 -3.82 8.94
CA GLU A 29 -20.41 -4.99 9.81
C GLU A 29 -19.56 -6.08 9.17
N GLN A 30 -19.77 -6.37 7.88
CA GLN A 30 -18.97 -7.36 7.14
C GLN A 30 -17.51 -6.91 7.01
N ILE A 31 -17.26 -5.64 6.65
CA ILE A 31 -15.90 -5.09 6.47
C ILE A 31 -15.13 -5.02 7.79
N THR A 32 -15.84 -4.79 8.91
CA THR A 32 -15.23 -4.65 10.25
C THR A 32 -15.40 -5.88 11.12
N MET A 33 -15.94 -6.99 10.58
CA MET A 33 -16.12 -8.27 11.31
C MET A 33 -14.80 -8.70 11.93
N LYS A 34 -14.80 -8.84 13.26
CA LYS A 34 -13.58 -9.19 14.02
C LYS A 34 -13.30 -10.68 13.97
N THR A 35 -12.05 -11.00 13.66
CA THR A 35 -11.48 -12.34 13.70
C THR A 35 -10.36 -12.42 14.73
N LYS A 36 -9.74 -13.61 14.88
CA LYS A 36 -8.54 -13.80 15.72
C LYS A 36 -7.22 -13.49 14.98
N ALA A 37 -7.27 -12.94 13.77
CA ALA A 37 -6.10 -12.55 13.03
C ALA A 37 -5.38 -11.36 13.71
N TYR A 38 -4.09 -11.17 13.43
CA TYR A 38 -3.31 -10.06 13.99
C TYR A 38 -3.94 -8.69 13.65
N TYR A 39 -4.34 -8.50 12.38
CA TYR A 39 -5.26 -7.43 11.99
C TYR A 39 -6.65 -8.04 11.92
N PRO A 40 -7.55 -7.66 12.84
CA PRO A 40 -8.73 -8.49 13.12
C PRO A 40 -9.83 -8.40 12.08
N SER A 41 -9.76 -7.50 11.09
CA SER A 41 -10.80 -7.34 10.08
C SER A 41 -10.21 -6.96 8.70
N ILE A 42 -11.05 -7.02 7.66
CA ILE A 42 -10.69 -6.56 6.31
C ILE A 42 -10.23 -5.10 6.37
N LEU A 43 -11.02 -4.22 6.98
CA LEU A 43 -10.70 -2.79 7.05
C LEU A 43 -9.38 -2.54 7.78
N GLU A 44 -9.14 -3.19 8.93
CA GLU A 44 -7.89 -3.02 9.69
C GLU A 44 -6.67 -3.48 8.89
N THR A 45 -6.77 -4.61 8.18
CA THR A 45 -5.69 -5.10 7.32
C THR A 45 -5.40 -4.13 6.17
N MET A 46 -6.44 -3.60 5.54
CA MET A 46 -6.30 -2.67 4.43
C MET A 46 -5.77 -1.30 4.89
N ILE A 47 -6.20 -0.80 6.05
CA ILE A 47 -5.67 0.43 6.65
C ILE A 47 -4.19 0.25 6.99
N HIS A 48 -3.79 -0.86 7.60
CA HIS A 48 -2.39 -1.15 7.87
C HIS A 48 -1.55 -1.13 6.59
N ASN A 49 -2.06 -1.74 5.54
CA ASN A 49 -1.37 -1.80 4.25
C ASN A 49 -1.19 -0.41 3.63
N LEU A 50 -2.24 0.43 3.67
CA LEU A 50 -2.15 1.83 3.23
C LEU A 50 -1.13 2.63 4.07
N PHE A 51 -1.16 2.49 5.40
CA PHE A 51 -0.24 3.23 6.28
C PHE A 51 1.22 2.81 6.09
N ALA A 52 1.47 1.53 5.80
CA ALA A 52 2.80 1.07 5.40
C ALA A 52 3.29 1.76 4.12
N ASP A 53 2.40 1.91 3.12
CA ASP A 53 2.72 2.65 1.89
C ASP A 53 3.02 4.12 2.17
N LEU A 54 2.19 4.80 2.94
CA LEU A 54 2.41 6.20 3.30
C LEU A 54 3.74 6.41 4.04
N ASN A 55 4.11 5.46 4.91
CA ASN A 55 5.41 5.48 5.58
C ASN A 55 6.57 5.34 4.61
N TRP A 56 6.46 4.48 3.60
CA TRP A 56 7.49 4.35 2.57
C TRP A 56 7.55 5.57 1.66
N LEU A 57 6.42 6.10 1.22
CA LEU A 57 6.38 7.35 0.44
C LEU A 57 7.05 8.50 1.19
N LYS A 58 6.76 8.64 2.49
CA LYS A 58 7.40 9.66 3.34
C LYS A 58 8.92 9.47 3.44
N ARG A 59 9.40 8.22 3.64
CA ARG A 59 10.84 7.91 3.68
C ARG A 59 11.52 8.25 2.36
N TYR A 60 10.93 7.82 1.24
CA TYR A 60 11.47 8.15 -0.08
C TYR A 60 11.41 9.65 -0.38
N GLY A 61 10.39 10.37 0.06
CA GLY A 61 10.32 11.83 -0.04
C GLY A 61 11.47 12.55 0.67
N GLY A 62 11.98 11.99 1.77
CA GLY A 62 13.18 12.48 2.45
C GLY A 62 14.48 12.28 1.64
N VAL A 63 14.51 11.26 0.76
CA VAL A 63 15.68 10.87 -0.05
C VAL A 63 15.62 11.49 -1.46
N PHE A 64 14.48 11.43 -2.11
CA PHE A 64 14.25 11.87 -3.50
C PHE A 64 13.45 13.17 -3.52
N ARG A 65 14.05 14.25 -3.03
CA ARG A 65 13.40 15.57 -2.86
C ARG A 65 12.95 16.22 -4.17
N GLU A 66 13.55 15.82 -5.29
CA GLU A 66 13.21 16.27 -6.64
C GLU A 66 12.00 15.56 -7.25
N SER A 67 11.52 14.47 -6.64
CA SER A 67 10.38 13.70 -7.15
C SER A 67 9.08 14.49 -7.04
N LYS A 68 8.43 14.71 -8.19
CA LYS A 68 7.11 15.35 -8.25
C LYS A 68 6.02 14.48 -7.64
N ALA A 69 6.11 13.16 -7.83
CA ALA A 69 5.16 12.22 -7.25
C ALA A 69 5.18 12.29 -5.71
N LEU A 70 6.36 12.34 -5.09
CA LEU A 70 6.52 12.36 -3.63
C LEU A 70 6.20 13.73 -2.99
N SER A 71 6.06 14.79 -3.77
CA SER A 71 5.53 16.08 -3.30
C SER A 71 4.01 16.11 -3.15
N HIS A 72 3.31 15.05 -3.58
CA HIS A 72 1.86 14.95 -3.43
C HIS A 72 1.45 14.89 -1.95
N ARG A 73 0.35 15.58 -1.58
CA ARG A 73 -0.14 15.70 -0.20
C ARG A 73 -0.26 14.36 0.54
N ILE A 74 -0.60 13.28 -0.16
CA ILE A 74 -0.79 11.96 0.43
C ILE A 74 0.48 11.42 1.10
N ALA A 75 1.67 11.75 0.58
CA ALA A 75 2.95 11.31 1.13
C ALA A 75 3.27 11.92 2.51
N SER A 76 2.58 13.00 2.89
CA SER A 76 2.77 13.72 4.16
C SER A 76 1.54 13.74 5.05
N THR A 77 0.49 12.97 4.72
CA THR A 77 -0.77 12.98 5.47
C THR A 77 -0.61 12.40 6.88
N ASP A 78 -1.29 13.00 7.85
CA ASP A 78 -1.33 12.50 9.24
C ASP A 78 -2.17 11.22 9.33
N GLN A 79 -1.52 10.10 9.61
CA GLN A 79 -2.15 8.78 9.70
C GLN A 79 -3.15 8.68 10.86
N LYS A 80 -2.94 9.43 11.96
CA LYS A 80 -3.88 9.44 13.08
C LYS A 80 -5.20 10.09 12.69
N ALA A 81 -5.13 11.22 11.99
CA ALA A 81 -6.32 11.90 11.46
C ALA A 81 -7.06 11.02 10.43
N LEU A 82 -6.30 10.36 9.52
CA LEU A 82 -6.88 9.41 8.57
C LEU A 82 -7.59 8.24 9.24
N ARG A 83 -7.02 7.67 10.30
CA ARG A 83 -7.66 6.57 11.03
C ARG A 83 -9.01 6.98 11.59
N GLN A 84 -9.10 8.16 12.23
CA GLN A 84 -10.37 8.70 12.73
C GLN A 84 -11.40 8.93 11.61
N GLU A 85 -10.95 9.42 10.45
CA GLU A 85 -11.81 9.60 9.27
C GLU A 85 -12.36 8.25 8.78
N PHE A 86 -11.53 7.20 8.68
CA PHE A 86 -11.95 5.87 8.22
C PHE A 86 -12.84 5.13 9.24
N GLU A 87 -12.66 5.40 10.53
CA GLU A 87 -13.54 4.91 11.59
C GLU A 87 -14.92 5.55 11.51
N SER A 88 -15.02 6.81 11.12
CA SER A 88 -16.31 7.51 10.93
C SER A 88 -16.96 7.12 9.59
N ASP A 89 -16.20 7.07 8.52
CA ASP A 89 -16.65 6.73 7.18
C ASP A 89 -15.58 5.89 6.44
N HIS A 90 -15.79 4.57 6.42
CA HIS A 90 -14.85 3.65 5.77
C HIS A 90 -14.74 3.86 4.24
N THR A 91 -15.73 4.48 3.60
CA THR A 91 -15.67 4.74 2.15
C THR A 91 -14.58 5.75 1.79
N ARG A 92 -14.20 6.61 2.74
CA ARG A 92 -13.07 7.54 2.58
C ARG A 92 -11.75 6.82 2.34
N PHE A 93 -11.58 5.62 2.94
CA PHE A 93 -10.42 4.77 2.68
C PHE A 93 -10.23 4.48 1.18
N PHE A 94 -11.30 4.26 0.43
CA PHE A 94 -11.21 3.91 -1.00
C PHE A 94 -10.56 5.02 -1.83
N GLN A 95 -10.88 6.28 -1.51
CA GLN A 95 -10.26 7.43 -2.17
C GLN A 95 -8.76 7.51 -1.86
N TYR A 96 -8.39 7.47 -0.57
CA TYR A 96 -7.00 7.55 -0.15
C TYR A 96 -6.15 6.40 -0.69
N ARG A 97 -6.73 5.19 -0.78
CA ARG A 97 -6.03 4.05 -1.38
C ARG A 97 -5.71 4.29 -2.85
N ARG A 98 -6.66 4.78 -3.64
CA ARG A 98 -6.44 5.11 -5.05
C ARG A 98 -5.36 6.18 -5.23
N GLU A 99 -5.47 7.28 -4.48
CA GLU A 99 -4.47 8.35 -4.53
C GLU A 99 -3.06 7.84 -4.19
N ALA A 100 -2.93 6.97 -3.19
CA ALA A 100 -1.64 6.38 -2.83
C ALA A 100 -1.09 5.49 -3.97
N ASP A 101 -1.93 4.64 -4.57
CA ASP A 101 -1.52 3.77 -5.68
C ASP A 101 -1.05 4.58 -6.89
N GLU A 102 -1.74 5.67 -7.24
CA GLU A 102 -1.32 6.57 -8.32
C GLU A 102 0.03 7.24 -8.02
N VAL A 103 0.26 7.67 -6.79
CA VAL A 103 1.54 8.26 -6.37
C VAL A 103 2.65 7.22 -6.41
N ILE A 104 2.39 5.98 -5.98
CA ILE A 104 3.35 4.88 -6.04
C ILE A 104 3.78 4.60 -7.48
N VAL A 105 2.82 4.47 -8.41
CA VAL A 105 3.13 4.23 -9.83
C VAL A 105 3.96 5.36 -10.40
N ARG A 106 3.55 6.63 -10.18
CA ARG A 106 4.30 7.79 -10.66
C ARG A 106 5.70 7.86 -10.09
N PHE A 107 5.88 7.61 -8.79
CA PHE A 107 7.20 7.59 -8.17
C PHE A 107 8.13 6.55 -8.80
N ILE A 108 7.63 5.31 -8.99
CA ILE A 108 8.43 4.25 -9.62
C ILE A 108 8.75 4.59 -11.09
N ASP A 109 7.84 5.26 -11.79
CA ASP A 109 8.09 5.71 -13.18
C ASP A 109 9.11 6.86 -13.25
N GLU A 110 9.13 7.79 -12.28
CA GLU A 110 10.13 8.85 -12.17
C GLU A 110 11.52 8.31 -11.78
N LEU A 111 11.60 7.18 -11.09
CA LEU A 111 12.84 6.66 -10.54
C LEU A 111 13.81 6.24 -11.65
N GLU A 112 15.04 6.78 -11.62
CA GLU A 112 16.09 6.36 -12.54
C GLU A 112 16.59 4.95 -12.20
N GLY A 113 16.73 4.08 -13.22
CA GLY A 113 17.22 2.72 -13.06
C GLY A 113 18.61 2.62 -12.44
N SER A 114 19.47 3.61 -12.67
CA SER A 114 20.81 3.78 -12.10
C SER A 114 20.79 3.95 -10.56
N LYS A 115 19.72 4.52 -10.02
CA LYS A 115 19.55 4.75 -8.56
C LYS A 115 19.23 3.47 -7.80
N LEU A 116 18.78 2.42 -8.46
CA LEU A 116 18.32 1.18 -7.76
C LEU A 116 19.42 0.51 -6.92
N SER A 117 20.69 0.64 -7.29
CA SER A 117 21.82 0.12 -6.53
C SER A 117 22.36 1.10 -5.50
N SER A 118 21.77 2.30 -5.36
CA SER A 118 22.21 3.26 -4.35
C SER A 118 21.74 2.86 -2.97
N VAL A 119 22.55 3.21 -1.96
CA VAL A 119 22.17 3.07 -0.55
C VAL A 119 21.31 4.26 -0.13
N ILE A 120 20.18 3.99 0.48
CA ILE A 120 19.33 5.02 1.07
C ILE A 120 19.41 4.98 2.61
N LYS A 121 19.30 6.15 3.23
CA LYS A 121 19.27 6.31 4.69
C LYS A 121 17.87 6.76 5.11
N TYR A 122 17.31 6.08 6.09
CA TYR A 122 15.98 6.40 6.61
C TYR A 122 15.84 6.00 8.08
N LYS A 123 14.76 6.45 8.74
CA LYS A 123 14.41 5.98 10.07
C LYS A 123 13.33 4.88 9.98
N ASN A 124 13.53 3.79 10.75
CA ASN A 124 12.51 2.77 10.90
C ASN A 124 11.36 3.25 11.81
N TYR A 125 10.38 2.37 12.08
CA TYR A 125 9.22 2.70 12.93
C TYR A 125 9.56 2.97 14.40
N LYS A 126 10.78 2.56 14.85
CA LYS A 126 11.31 2.85 16.21
C LYS A 126 12.11 4.15 16.26
N GLY A 127 12.29 4.83 15.12
CA GLY A 127 13.13 6.03 15.01
C GLY A 127 14.63 5.75 14.87
N GLU A 128 15.04 4.48 14.73
CA GLU A 128 16.43 4.06 14.55
C GLU A 128 16.90 4.30 13.11
N ASP A 129 18.13 4.77 12.96
CA ASP A 129 18.74 4.98 11.65
C ASP A 129 19.00 3.65 10.93
N GLN A 130 18.67 3.59 9.66
CA GLN A 130 18.81 2.44 8.78
C GLN A 130 19.51 2.84 7.49
N GLU A 131 20.33 1.93 6.96
CA GLU A 131 20.95 2.04 5.63
C GLU A 131 20.65 0.76 4.85
N GLN A 132 20.11 0.90 3.65
CA GLN A 132 19.78 -0.24 2.80
C GLN A 132 19.89 0.14 1.33
N ASP A 133 20.19 -0.85 0.47
CA ASP A 133 20.07 -0.68 -0.96
C ASP A 133 18.61 -0.36 -1.32
N LEU A 134 18.40 0.63 -2.19
CA LEU A 134 17.06 1.04 -2.62
C LEU A 134 16.23 -0.12 -3.17
N TRP A 135 16.81 -0.98 -4.02
CA TRP A 135 16.09 -2.11 -4.60
C TRP A 135 15.58 -3.10 -3.53
N LYS A 136 16.32 -3.28 -2.43
CA LYS A 136 15.88 -4.16 -1.33
C LYS A 136 14.67 -3.56 -0.61
N THR A 137 14.68 -2.24 -0.39
CA THR A 137 13.55 -1.56 0.26
C THR A 137 12.31 -1.57 -0.62
N LEU A 138 12.44 -1.41 -1.94
CA LEU A 138 11.34 -1.53 -2.89
C LEU A 138 10.79 -2.97 -2.93
N LEU A 139 11.67 -3.97 -2.98
CA LEU A 139 11.26 -5.37 -2.95
C LEU A 139 10.51 -5.72 -1.66
N HIS A 140 11.05 -5.28 -0.50
CA HIS A 140 10.37 -5.43 0.78
C HIS A 140 8.98 -4.76 0.76
N TRP A 141 8.88 -3.54 0.25
CA TRP A 141 7.62 -2.80 0.16
C TRP A 141 6.55 -3.56 -0.62
N PHE A 142 6.86 -4.02 -1.83
CA PHE A 142 5.91 -4.76 -2.66
C PHE A 142 5.59 -6.16 -2.12
N ASN A 143 6.57 -6.84 -1.50
CA ASN A 143 6.34 -8.11 -0.82
C ASN A 143 5.39 -7.95 0.38
N HIS A 144 5.54 -6.90 1.17
CA HIS A 144 4.65 -6.57 2.29
C HIS A 144 3.20 -6.39 1.80
N GLN A 145 3.00 -5.68 0.68
CA GLN A 145 1.69 -5.53 0.04
C GLN A 145 1.07 -6.88 -0.32
N THR A 146 1.83 -7.75 -0.97
CA THR A 146 1.36 -9.09 -1.36
C THR A 146 1.00 -9.95 -0.16
N HIS A 147 1.81 -9.90 0.92
CA HIS A 147 1.54 -10.63 2.16
C HIS A 147 0.17 -10.25 2.76
N HIS A 148 -0.10 -8.95 2.91
CA HIS A 148 -1.35 -8.49 3.52
C HIS A 148 -2.57 -8.68 2.60
N ARG A 149 -2.42 -8.62 1.28
CA ARG A 149 -3.51 -8.96 0.36
C ARG A 149 -3.89 -10.44 0.45
N GLY A 150 -2.92 -11.33 0.66
CA GLY A 150 -3.23 -12.73 0.96
C GLY A 150 -4.06 -12.90 2.24
N GLN A 151 -3.81 -12.09 3.26
CA GLN A 151 -4.65 -12.08 4.47
C GLN A 151 -6.06 -11.54 4.18
N VAL A 152 -6.19 -10.48 3.35
CA VAL A 152 -7.49 -9.96 2.91
C VAL A 152 -8.27 -11.01 2.15
N SER A 153 -7.64 -11.86 1.31
CA SER A 153 -8.29 -12.97 0.63
C SER A 153 -9.00 -13.90 1.62
N VAL A 154 -8.30 -14.36 2.65
CA VAL A 154 -8.89 -15.22 3.69
C VAL A 154 -10.05 -14.53 4.42
N LEU A 155 -9.93 -13.22 4.69
CA LEU A 155 -10.99 -12.46 5.35
C LEU A 155 -12.23 -12.26 4.45
N LEU A 156 -12.04 -12.14 3.13
CA LEU A 156 -13.14 -12.10 2.16
C LEU A 156 -13.87 -13.44 2.09
N ASP A 157 -13.14 -14.57 2.08
CA ASP A 157 -13.74 -15.91 2.16
C ASP A 157 -14.63 -16.06 3.39
N LEU A 158 -14.19 -15.56 4.56
CA LEU A 158 -14.95 -15.63 5.82
C LEU A 158 -16.27 -14.84 5.79
N VAL A 159 -16.38 -13.81 4.94
CA VAL A 159 -17.62 -13.04 4.75
C VAL A 159 -18.41 -13.47 3.50
N GLY A 160 -17.99 -14.57 2.86
CA GLY A 160 -18.69 -15.16 1.72
C GLY A 160 -18.54 -14.39 0.41
N VAL A 161 -17.43 -13.66 0.24
CA VAL A 161 -17.13 -12.90 -0.99
C VAL A 161 -16.22 -13.71 -1.89
N ASP A 162 -16.76 -14.14 -3.03
CA ASP A 162 -15.98 -14.80 -4.07
C ASP A 162 -15.03 -13.80 -4.76
N HIS A 163 -13.76 -14.18 -4.93
CA HIS A 163 -12.73 -13.29 -5.47
C HIS A 163 -11.62 -14.06 -6.20
N ASP A 164 -11.02 -13.43 -7.20
CA ASP A 164 -9.76 -13.86 -7.82
C ASP A 164 -8.97 -12.64 -8.29
N TYR A 165 -7.92 -12.31 -7.55
CA TYR A 165 -6.95 -11.25 -7.89
C TYR A 165 -5.50 -11.69 -7.72
N SER A 166 -5.24 -12.99 -7.63
CA SER A 166 -3.91 -13.55 -7.33
C SER A 166 -2.94 -13.47 -8.50
N SER A 167 -3.44 -13.49 -9.74
CA SER A 167 -2.59 -13.57 -10.93
C SER A 167 -1.89 -12.25 -11.25
N LEU A 168 -0.57 -12.24 -11.10
CA LEU A 168 0.29 -11.15 -11.57
C LEU A 168 0.27 -11.05 -13.10
N LEU A 169 0.32 -12.19 -13.80
CA LEU A 169 0.50 -12.24 -15.27
C LEU A 169 -0.64 -11.63 -16.06
N THR A 170 -1.85 -11.61 -15.51
CA THR A 170 -3.04 -11.05 -16.17
C THR A 170 -3.23 -9.55 -15.91
N ARG A 171 -2.34 -8.92 -15.11
CA ARG A 171 -2.51 -7.55 -14.62
C ARG A 171 -1.33 -6.62 -14.90
N ILE A 172 -0.31 -7.12 -15.61
CA ILE A 172 0.90 -6.37 -16.00
C ILE A 172 1.08 -6.37 -17.50
#